data_2318f41ef64b5b2c3fdaff7240bfdba0
#
_entry.id   2318f41ef64b5b2c3fdaff7240bfdba0
#
_cell.length_a   1.000
_cell.length_b   1.000
_cell.length_c   1.000
_cell.angle_alpha   90.00
_cell.angle_beta   90.00
_cell.angle_gamma   90.00
#
_symmetry.space_group_name_H-M   'P 1'
#
loop_
_entity.id
_entity.type
_entity.pdbx_description
1 polymer ?
#
loop_
_entity_poly.entity_id
_entity_poly.type
_entity_poly.pdbx_seq_one_letter_code
_entity_poly.pdbx_strand_id
1 'polypeptide(L)'
;MTLSTSPSEQPVPSRVPRLAIALLTAAILAWVLGAVYTLRWNPEVRFFHRVHEAKRAWEAGLSLSNRVLLVGGSGCMTSIDPVQMRESHGLHVLNLGLGAGAGAKFLGRYAMDWARPGDLLILTVEPGILTGAIDWKSLGVQLAAANGTWRLWDEAGSWEWPSRLLGLRPGGQHLFTLLGKAVLRQPWYRYGIDEIRPGGWHEVAARREVPSPGPGPVALSPEARAWLANLKAECDRKGVSVAYAIPWFYGSEADRPAMVEAHQRFLADVGRIVPILPDPSMGVNTRREDYADSLVHPTGEAARRRTDDLARILGDWHPGSVPR
;
A
#
# COMPACT_ATOMS: atom_id res chain seq x y z
N MET A 1 -44.09 57.12 49.29
CA MET A 1 -43.72 56.36 48.07
C MET A 1 -42.30 55.82 48.28
N THR A 2 -42.21 54.58 48.64
CA THR A 2 -40.94 53.87 48.84
C THR A 2 -40.64 53.07 47.56
N LEU A 3 -39.64 53.50 46.85
CA LEU A 3 -39.12 52.79 45.67
C LEU A 3 -38.37 51.53 46.14
N SER A 4 -38.93 50.34 45.84
CA SER A 4 -38.33 49.04 46.04
C SER A 4 -37.27 48.86 44.93
N THR A 5 -36.01 48.87 45.28
CA THR A 5 -34.90 48.50 44.40
C THR A 5 -34.82 46.97 44.38
N SER A 6 -35.23 46.32 43.28
CA SER A 6 -34.99 44.88 43.05
C SER A 6 -33.48 44.59 43.04
N PRO A 7 -33.06 43.53 43.75
CA PRO A 7 -31.63 43.10 43.67
C PRO A 7 -31.30 42.67 42.25
N SER A 8 -30.22 43.22 41.68
CA SER A 8 -29.70 42.81 40.41
C SER A 8 -29.23 41.34 40.51
N GLU A 9 -29.88 40.42 39.78
CA GLU A 9 -29.40 39.04 39.63
C GLU A 9 -28.00 39.07 38.99
N GLN A 10 -27.02 38.72 39.77
CA GLN A 10 -25.66 38.51 39.23
C GLN A 10 -25.70 37.30 38.30
N PRO A 11 -25.18 37.39 37.05
CA PRO A 11 -25.20 36.28 36.13
C PRO A 11 -24.35 35.15 36.71
N VAL A 12 -24.98 34.02 36.96
CA VAL A 12 -24.27 32.77 37.39
C VAL A 12 -23.30 32.37 36.26
N PRO A 13 -21.99 32.32 36.54
CA PRO A 13 -21.01 31.94 35.50
C PRO A 13 -21.36 30.55 34.97
N SER A 14 -21.73 30.49 33.69
CA SER A 14 -22.11 29.22 33.07
C SER A 14 -20.94 28.23 33.12
N ARG A 15 -21.16 27.03 33.66
CA ARG A 15 -20.17 25.93 33.71
C ARG A 15 -19.90 25.35 32.32
N VAL A 16 -20.77 25.62 31.35
CA VAL A 16 -20.73 25.10 29.98
C VAL A 16 -19.40 25.39 29.26
N PRO A 17 -18.86 26.64 29.25
CA PRO A 17 -17.61 26.89 28.54
C PRO A 17 -16.39 26.17 29.16
N ARG A 18 -16.37 26.00 30.46
CA ARG A 18 -15.27 25.27 31.15
C ARG A 18 -15.29 23.78 30.82
N LEU A 19 -16.48 23.17 30.77
CA LEU A 19 -16.65 21.77 30.38
C LEU A 19 -16.27 21.57 28.92
N ALA A 20 -16.70 22.45 28.03
CA ALA A 20 -16.36 22.39 26.60
C ALA A 20 -14.84 22.48 26.37
N ILE A 21 -14.15 23.38 27.06
CA ILE A 21 -12.68 23.51 27.00
C ILE A 21 -12.01 22.24 27.53
N ALA A 22 -12.47 21.69 28.65
CA ALA A 22 -11.92 20.47 29.21
C ALA A 22 -12.06 19.27 28.27
N LEU A 23 -13.25 19.10 27.64
CA LEU A 23 -13.52 18.04 26.68
C LEU A 23 -12.66 18.20 25.42
N LEU A 24 -12.51 19.41 24.89
CA LEU A 24 -11.66 19.70 23.74
C LEU A 24 -10.20 19.38 24.06
N THR A 25 -9.71 19.80 25.22
CA THR A 25 -8.34 19.53 25.66
C THR A 25 -8.12 18.02 25.79
N ALA A 26 -9.05 17.28 26.40
CA ALA A 26 -8.99 15.83 26.52
C ALA A 26 -8.97 15.13 25.14
N ALA A 27 -9.78 15.61 24.19
CA ALA A 27 -9.82 15.09 22.83
C ALA A 27 -8.50 15.31 22.08
N ILE A 28 -7.91 16.52 22.21
CA ILE A 28 -6.60 16.84 21.61
C ILE A 28 -5.50 15.98 22.23
N LEU A 29 -5.47 15.86 23.56
CA LEU A 29 -4.50 14.99 24.24
C LEU A 29 -4.62 13.53 23.81
N ALA A 30 -5.84 13.00 23.75
CA ALA A 30 -6.09 11.64 23.28
C ALA A 30 -5.64 11.45 21.84
N TRP A 31 -5.87 12.45 20.97
CA TRP A 31 -5.40 12.41 19.59
C TRP A 31 -3.86 12.42 19.53
N VAL A 32 -3.19 13.32 20.26
CA VAL A 32 -1.72 13.41 20.31
C VAL A 32 -1.12 12.10 20.80
N LEU A 33 -1.64 11.54 21.91
CA LEU A 33 -1.18 10.26 22.43
C LEU A 33 -1.38 9.12 21.42
N GLY A 34 -2.52 9.09 20.74
CA GLY A 34 -2.79 8.14 19.66
C GLY A 34 -1.83 8.28 18.48
N ALA A 35 -1.53 9.49 18.05
CA ALA A 35 -0.55 9.76 16.98
C ALA A 35 0.87 9.34 17.40
N VAL A 36 1.29 9.71 18.60
CA VAL A 36 2.61 9.30 19.15
C VAL A 36 2.71 7.77 19.25
N TYR A 37 1.66 7.10 19.76
CA TYR A 37 1.61 5.65 19.78
C TYR A 37 1.77 5.08 18.36
N THR A 38 1.01 5.59 17.39
CA THR A 38 1.04 5.11 16.01
C THR A 38 2.43 5.23 15.41
N LEU A 39 3.09 6.36 15.57
CA LEU A 39 4.39 6.62 14.94
C LEU A 39 5.57 5.95 15.65
N ARG A 40 5.44 5.65 16.95
CA ARG A 40 6.55 5.13 17.76
C ARG A 40 6.41 3.66 18.15
N TRP A 41 5.19 3.20 18.38
CA TRP A 41 4.95 1.89 19.00
C TRP A 41 3.99 0.99 18.23
N ASN A 42 3.24 1.51 17.23
CA ASN A 42 2.39 0.65 16.41
C ASN A 42 3.26 -0.36 15.66
N PRO A 43 3.14 -1.67 15.93
CA PRO A 43 4.01 -2.69 15.36
C PRO A 43 3.87 -2.82 13.85
N GLU A 44 2.69 -2.57 13.28
CA GLU A 44 2.47 -2.57 11.83
C GLU A 44 3.22 -1.40 11.16
N VAL A 45 3.10 -0.19 11.69
CA VAL A 45 3.80 0.99 11.17
C VAL A 45 5.31 0.81 11.28
N ARG A 46 5.79 0.27 12.41
CA ARG A 46 7.21 -0.04 12.60
C ARG A 46 7.72 -1.09 11.61
N PHE A 47 6.95 -2.13 11.34
CA PHE A 47 7.31 -3.14 10.35
C PHE A 47 7.50 -2.49 8.96
N PHE A 48 6.51 -1.74 8.47
CA PHE A 48 6.62 -1.08 7.18
C PHE A 48 7.68 0.04 7.15
N HIS A 49 7.93 0.70 8.26
CA HIS A 49 9.05 1.64 8.36
C HIS A 49 10.39 0.92 8.17
N ARG A 50 10.58 -0.26 8.77
CA ARG A 50 11.78 -1.09 8.54
C ARG A 50 11.88 -1.58 7.10
N VAL A 51 10.76 -1.94 6.49
CA VAL A 51 10.70 -2.26 5.05
C VAL A 51 11.19 -1.05 4.23
N HIS A 52 10.73 0.16 4.55
CA HIS A 52 11.18 1.38 3.88
C HIS A 52 12.68 1.62 4.04
N GLU A 53 13.22 1.49 5.26
CA GLU A 53 14.65 1.62 5.53
C GLU A 53 15.48 0.62 4.72
N ALA A 54 15.04 -0.64 4.66
CA ALA A 54 15.71 -1.68 3.86
C ALA A 54 15.73 -1.34 2.36
N LYS A 55 14.63 -0.76 1.84
CA LYS A 55 14.56 -0.28 0.45
C LYS A 55 15.51 0.89 0.21
N ARG A 56 15.62 1.83 1.15
CA ARG A 56 16.58 2.95 1.06
C ARG A 56 18.03 2.47 1.07
N ALA A 57 18.36 1.54 1.95
CA ALA A 57 19.68 0.95 1.98
C ALA A 57 20.03 0.22 0.66
N TRP A 58 19.07 -0.49 0.08
CA TRP A 58 19.20 -1.16 -1.20
C TRP A 58 19.40 -0.19 -2.36
N GLU A 59 18.59 0.89 -2.43
CA GLU A 59 18.71 1.92 -3.47
C GLU A 59 20.11 2.50 -3.55
N ALA A 60 20.75 2.74 -2.40
CA ALA A 60 22.09 3.31 -2.35
C ALA A 60 23.17 2.47 -3.08
N GLY A 61 22.93 1.16 -3.24
CA GLY A 61 23.81 0.23 -3.96
C GLY A 61 23.42 -0.04 -5.42
N LEU A 62 22.38 0.62 -5.94
CA LEU A 62 21.92 0.42 -7.32
C LEU A 62 22.51 1.46 -8.28
N SER A 63 22.57 1.08 -9.57
CA SER A 63 22.85 2.03 -10.64
C SER A 63 21.87 3.19 -10.62
N LEU A 64 22.34 4.37 -10.99
CA LEU A 64 21.52 5.59 -11.03
C LEU A 64 20.60 5.68 -12.26
N SER A 65 20.74 4.79 -13.24
CA SER A 65 19.99 4.83 -14.50
C SER A 65 19.32 3.49 -14.82
N ASN A 66 18.21 3.56 -15.56
CA ASN A 66 17.49 2.40 -16.09
C ASN A 66 17.05 1.38 -15.02
N ARG A 67 16.59 1.90 -13.88
CA ARG A 67 16.07 1.04 -12.81
C ARG A 67 14.64 0.60 -13.11
N VAL A 68 14.27 -0.55 -12.60
CA VAL A 68 12.89 -1.03 -12.57
C VAL A 68 12.30 -0.80 -11.18
N LEU A 69 11.23 -0.02 -11.10
CA LEU A 69 10.51 0.26 -9.87
C LEU A 69 9.23 -0.58 -9.85
N LEU A 70 9.12 -1.54 -8.95
CA LEU A 70 7.91 -2.34 -8.77
C LEU A 70 7.03 -1.74 -7.70
N VAL A 71 5.78 -1.44 -7.99
CA VAL A 71 4.86 -0.75 -7.09
C VAL A 71 3.55 -1.51 -6.95
N GLY A 72 3.18 -1.81 -5.74
CA GLY A 72 1.94 -2.54 -5.44
C GLY A 72 1.68 -2.68 -3.96
N GLY A 73 0.69 -3.46 -3.62
CA GLY A 73 0.38 -3.82 -2.25
C GLY A 73 1.32 -4.88 -1.68
N SER A 74 0.83 -5.63 -0.70
CA SER A 74 1.62 -6.70 -0.06
C SER A 74 1.97 -7.85 -1.02
N GLY A 75 1.13 -8.10 -2.02
CA GLY A 75 1.43 -9.05 -3.08
C GLY A 75 2.73 -8.71 -3.83
N CYS A 76 2.94 -7.44 -4.16
CA CYS A 76 4.21 -6.97 -4.74
C CYS A 76 5.37 -7.16 -3.78
N MET A 77 5.20 -6.72 -2.52
CA MET A 77 6.24 -6.78 -1.48
C MET A 77 6.76 -8.20 -1.25
N THR A 78 5.88 -9.20 -1.34
CA THR A 78 6.21 -10.61 -1.03
C THR A 78 6.58 -11.45 -2.24
N SER A 79 6.29 -10.99 -3.47
CA SER A 79 6.40 -11.83 -4.67
C SER A 79 7.73 -11.71 -5.42
N ILE A 80 8.48 -10.61 -5.23
CA ILE A 80 9.65 -10.33 -6.06
C ILE A 80 10.88 -10.07 -5.20
N ASP A 81 11.90 -10.89 -5.39
CA ASP A 81 13.21 -10.77 -4.76
C ASP A 81 14.12 -9.85 -5.59
N PRO A 82 14.42 -8.62 -5.13
CA PRO A 82 15.27 -7.68 -5.86
C PRO A 82 16.75 -8.12 -5.87
N VAL A 83 17.18 -8.95 -4.93
CA VAL A 83 18.55 -9.48 -4.90
C VAL A 83 18.73 -10.48 -6.04
N GLN A 84 17.80 -11.44 -6.18
CA GLN A 84 17.81 -12.40 -7.27
C GLN A 84 17.70 -11.70 -8.64
N MET A 85 16.84 -10.67 -8.77
CA MET A 85 16.77 -9.86 -10.00
C MET A 85 18.12 -9.31 -10.41
N ARG A 86 18.90 -8.79 -9.46
CA ARG A 86 20.23 -8.25 -9.73
C ARG A 86 21.27 -9.34 -10.01
N GLU A 87 21.33 -10.36 -9.14
CA GLU A 87 22.42 -11.35 -9.17
C GLU A 87 22.26 -12.37 -10.29
N SER A 88 21.02 -12.80 -10.57
CA SER A 88 20.75 -13.81 -11.59
C SER A 88 20.40 -13.25 -12.96
N HIS A 89 19.86 -12.01 -13.00
CA HIS A 89 19.33 -11.44 -14.25
C HIS A 89 19.96 -10.08 -14.63
N GLY A 90 20.83 -9.52 -13.80
CA GLY A 90 21.48 -8.22 -14.05
C GLY A 90 20.53 -7.02 -14.03
N LEU A 91 19.31 -7.18 -13.49
CA LEU A 91 18.28 -6.14 -13.45
C LEU A 91 18.36 -5.33 -12.16
N HIS A 92 18.45 -4.02 -12.27
CA HIS A 92 18.44 -3.10 -11.13
C HIS A 92 17.03 -2.80 -10.67
N VAL A 93 16.51 -3.62 -9.78
CA VAL A 93 15.11 -3.55 -9.33
C VAL A 93 15.00 -2.94 -7.93
N LEU A 94 14.06 -2.01 -7.77
CA LEU A 94 13.54 -1.53 -6.49
C LEU A 94 12.13 -2.09 -6.29
N ASN A 95 11.98 -3.02 -5.38
CA ASN A 95 10.66 -3.49 -4.96
C ASN A 95 10.05 -2.48 -3.97
N LEU A 96 9.20 -1.58 -4.44
CA LEU A 96 8.50 -0.56 -3.65
C LEU A 96 7.14 -1.05 -3.11
N GLY A 97 6.82 -2.34 -3.23
CA GLY A 97 5.62 -2.94 -2.66
C GLY A 97 5.51 -2.69 -1.16
N LEU A 98 4.30 -2.38 -0.69
CA LEU A 98 3.94 -2.16 0.72
C LEU A 98 2.61 -2.83 1.02
N GLY A 99 2.00 -2.57 2.17
CA GLY A 99 0.69 -3.10 2.48
C GLY A 99 -0.43 -2.47 1.63
N ALA A 100 -1.37 -3.27 1.13
CA ALA A 100 -2.56 -2.80 0.41
C ALA A 100 -3.39 -1.79 1.20
N GLY A 101 -3.33 -1.84 2.53
CA GLY A 101 -3.94 -0.86 3.43
C GLY A 101 -3.37 0.57 3.34
N ALA A 102 -2.28 0.78 2.59
CA ALA A 102 -1.77 2.11 2.31
C ALA A 102 -2.60 2.87 1.25
N GLY A 103 -3.31 2.13 0.37
CA GLY A 103 -4.15 2.69 -0.69
C GLY A 103 -3.38 3.07 -1.96
N ALA A 104 -4.07 3.04 -3.11
CA ALA A 104 -3.45 3.25 -4.41
C ALA A 104 -2.83 4.65 -4.56
N LYS A 105 -3.49 5.70 -4.05
CA LYS A 105 -2.95 7.08 -4.09
C LYS A 105 -1.60 7.17 -3.39
N PHE A 106 -1.49 6.60 -2.17
CA PHE A 106 -0.21 6.59 -1.47
C PHE A 106 0.84 5.79 -2.23
N LEU A 107 0.52 4.58 -2.70
CA LEU A 107 1.47 3.72 -3.41
C LEU A 107 2.03 4.40 -4.67
N GLY A 108 1.17 5.04 -5.46
CA GLY A 108 1.60 5.81 -6.63
C GLY A 108 2.50 6.99 -6.28
N ARG A 109 2.12 7.78 -5.28
CA ARG A 109 2.95 8.92 -4.81
C ARG A 109 4.29 8.45 -4.24
N TYR A 110 4.27 7.41 -3.44
CA TYR A 110 5.47 6.78 -2.91
C TYR A 110 6.43 6.37 -4.04
N ALA A 111 5.91 5.74 -5.09
CA ALA A 111 6.71 5.39 -6.26
C ALA A 111 7.31 6.61 -6.96
N MET A 112 6.52 7.65 -7.15
CA MET A 112 6.97 8.88 -7.83
C MET A 112 8.03 9.65 -7.03
N ASP A 113 8.07 9.49 -5.69
CA ASP A 113 9.15 10.05 -4.84
C ASP A 113 10.51 9.38 -5.10
N TRP A 114 10.50 8.11 -5.54
CA TRP A 114 11.70 7.34 -5.87
C TRP A 114 12.09 7.41 -7.35
N ALA A 115 11.13 7.66 -8.23
CA ALA A 115 11.32 7.60 -9.67
C ALA A 115 12.25 8.70 -10.18
N ARG A 116 13.09 8.37 -11.14
CA ARG A 116 14.04 9.25 -11.83
C ARG A 116 13.86 9.13 -13.34
N PRO A 117 14.25 10.14 -14.13
CA PRO A 117 14.22 10.02 -15.59
C PRO A 117 14.98 8.77 -16.07
N GLY A 118 14.39 8.05 -17.00
CA GLY A 118 14.92 6.78 -17.54
C GLY A 118 14.50 5.52 -16.77
N ASP A 119 13.83 5.64 -15.59
CA ASP A 119 13.32 4.47 -14.89
C ASP A 119 12.09 3.87 -15.59
N LEU A 120 11.87 2.57 -15.37
CA LEU A 120 10.65 1.86 -15.70
C LEU A 120 9.83 1.60 -14.44
N LEU A 121 8.64 2.19 -14.34
CA LEU A 121 7.68 1.95 -13.27
C LEU A 121 6.74 0.81 -13.66
N ILE A 122 6.74 -0.27 -12.92
CA ILE A 122 5.81 -1.38 -13.10
C ILE A 122 4.80 -1.37 -11.96
N LEU A 123 3.55 -1.12 -12.30
CA LEU A 123 2.44 -1.19 -11.37
C LEU A 123 2.01 -2.66 -11.22
N THR A 124 2.11 -3.18 -10.00
CA THR A 124 1.59 -4.51 -9.62
C THR A 124 0.55 -4.36 -8.51
N VAL A 125 -0.29 -3.32 -8.64
CA VAL A 125 -1.36 -3.06 -7.69
C VAL A 125 -2.46 -4.10 -7.88
N GLU A 126 -2.87 -4.73 -6.81
CA GLU A 126 -3.90 -5.77 -6.82
C GLU A 126 -5.22 -5.20 -7.39
N PRO A 127 -5.91 -5.91 -8.30
CA PRO A 127 -7.17 -5.46 -8.90
C PRO A 127 -8.20 -4.97 -7.89
N GLY A 128 -8.31 -5.63 -6.73
CA GLY A 128 -9.23 -5.24 -5.66
C GLY A 128 -8.99 -3.84 -5.09
N ILE A 129 -7.79 -3.29 -5.22
CA ILE A 129 -7.49 -1.91 -4.82
C ILE A 129 -8.00 -0.91 -5.87
N LEU A 130 -8.08 -1.32 -7.15
CA LEU A 130 -8.42 -0.47 -8.28
C LEU A 130 -9.90 -0.53 -8.69
N THR A 131 -10.71 -1.35 -8.02
CA THR A 131 -12.14 -1.47 -8.28
C THR A 131 -13.03 -0.67 -7.34
N GLY A 132 -12.46 -0.14 -6.27
CA GLY A 132 -13.12 0.72 -5.29
C GLY A 132 -12.68 2.17 -5.38
N ALA A 133 -13.02 2.94 -4.35
CA ALA A 133 -12.57 4.32 -4.21
C ALA A 133 -11.04 4.40 -4.10
N ILE A 134 -10.47 5.33 -4.86
CA ILE A 134 -9.04 5.60 -4.87
C ILE A 134 -8.76 6.77 -3.92
N ASP A 135 -8.44 6.45 -2.70
CA ASP A 135 -8.16 7.41 -1.64
C ASP A 135 -6.88 7.09 -0.87
N TRP A 136 -6.51 8.00 0.02
CA TRP A 136 -5.51 7.75 1.04
C TRP A 136 -6.13 6.92 2.16
N LYS A 137 -5.56 5.76 2.43
CA LYS A 137 -5.95 4.97 3.60
C LYS A 137 -5.08 5.32 4.81
N SER A 138 -5.59 5.03 6.00
CA SER A 138 -4.91 5.40 7.26
C SER A 138 -3.46 4.91 7.32
N LEU A 139 -3.17 3.71 6.85
CA LEU A 139 -1.81 3.19 6.83
C LEU A 139 -0.89 4.05 5.95
N GLY A 140 -1.34 4.47 4.77
CA GLY A 140 -0.55 5.35 3.89
C GLY A 140 -0.20 6.69 4.57
N VAL A 141 -1.16 7.29 5.26
CA VAL A 141 -0.96 8.51 6.05
C VAL A 141 0.08 8.28 7.15
N GLN A 142 -0.04 7.19 7.90
CA GLN A 142 0.87 6.83 8.98
C GLN A 142 2.29 6.56 8.48
N LEU A 143 2.43 5.89 7.33
CA LEU A 143 3.73 5.62 6.70
C LEU A 143 4.37 6.89 6.17
N ALA A 144 3.63 7.79 5.54
CA ALA A 144 4.15 9.10 5.13
C ALA A 144 4.73 9.88 6.30
N ALA A 145 4.02 9.88 7.43
CA ALA A 145 4.49 10.52 8.65
C ALA A 145 5.70 9.81 9.28
N ALA A 146 5.66 8.47 9.40
CA ALA A 146 6.73 7.68 10.00
C ALA A 146 8.04 7.73 9.19
N ASN A 147 7.95 7.81 7.87
CA ASN A 147 9.09 7.87 6.96
C ASN A 147 9.61 9.29 6.71
N GLY A 148 8.97 10.33 7.27
CA GLY A 148 9.33 11.73 7.03
C GLY A 148 9.06 12.20 5.61
N THR A 149 8.22 11.49 4.86
CA THR A 149 7.87 11.81 3.46
C THR A 149 6.67 12.76 3.40
N TRP A 150 6.72 13.86 4.16
CA TRP A 150 5.63 14.84 4.29
C TRP A 150 5.25 15.50 2.95
N ARG A 151 6.19 15.57 1.99
CA ARG A 151 5.92 16.03 0.61
C ARG A 151 4.79 15.25 -0.07
N LEU A 152 4.57 14.01 0.35
CA LEU A 152 3.44 13.22 -0.15
C LEU A 152 2.08 13.81 0.31
N TRP A 153 2.09 14.76 1.25
CA TRP A 153 0.89 15.44 1.74
C TRP A 153 0.56 16.72 0.98
N ASP A 154 1.54 17.31 0.27
CA ASP A 154 1.41 18.63 -0.37
C ASP A 154 0.37 18.67 -1.50
N GLU A 155 -0.01 17.53 -2.03
CA GLU A 155 -1.02 17.39 -3.08
C GLU A 155 -2.45 17.18 -2.56
N ALA A 156 -2.62 17.17 -1.24
CA ALA A 156 -3.94 17.16 -0.65
C ALA A 156 -4.63 18.49 -0.91
N GLY A 157 -5.72 18.46 -1.63
CA GLY A 157 -6.65 19.58 -1.60
C GLY A 157 -6.95 19.93 -0.15
N SER A 158 -7.13 21.21 0.16
CA SER A 158 -7.31 21.73 1.52
C SER A 158 -8.37 20.98 2.35
N TRP A 159 -9.30 20.31 1.70
CA TRP A 159 -10.39 19.54 2.30
C TRP A 159 -9.98 18.13 2.81
N GLU A 160 -8.87 17.58 2.36
CA GLU A 160 -8.42 16.23 2.78
C GLU A 160 -7.59 16.28 4.08
N TRP A 161 -7.10 17.44 4.50
CA TRP A 161 -6.26 17.61 5.68
C TRP A 161 -6.89 17.07 6.98
N PRO A 162 -8.17 17.35 7.29
CA PRO A 162 -8.76 16.83 8.52
C PRO A 162 -8.82 15.30 8.56
N SER A 163 -9.15 14.65 7.45
CA SER A 163 -9.21 13.19 7.37
C SER A 163 -7.82 12.56 7.51
N ARG A 164 -6.79 13.20 6.96
CA ARG A 164 -5.40 12.75 7.09
C ARG A 164 -4.89 12.90 8.53
N LEU A 165 -5.13 14.04 9.17
CA LEU A 165 -4.79 14.21 10.59
C LEU A 165 -5.48 13.17 11.47
N LEU A 166 -6.76 12.88 11.20
CA LEU A 166 -7.48 11.81 11.90
C LEU A 166 -6.89 10.42 11.63
N GLY A 167 -6.35 10.19 10.43
CA GLY A 167 -5.68 8.95 10.04
C GLY A 167 -4.38 8.65 10.82
N LEU A 168 -3.74 9.67 11.42
CA LEU A 168 -2.52 9.47 12.22
C LEU A 168 -2.73 8.68 13.51
N ARG A 169 -3.94 8.62 14.04
CA ARG A 169 -4.25 7.84 15.23
C ARG A 169 -4.75 6.45 14.87
N PRO A 170 -4.58 5.44 15.75
CA PRO A 170 -5.21 4.15 15.54
C PRO A 170 -6.73 4.31 15.61
N GLY A 171 -7.45 3.63 14.71
CA GLY A 171 -8.90 3.54 14.78
C GLY A 171 -9.35 2.83 16.08
N GLY A 172 -10.58 3.08 16.54
CA GLY A 172 -11.12 2.40 17.73
C GLY A 172 -11.09 0.88 17.61
N GLN A 173 -11.35 0.34 16.42
CA GLN A 173 -11.26 -1.09 16.13
C GLN A 173 -9.83 -1.64 16.36
N HIS A 174 -8.79 -0.87 16.07
CA HIS A 174 -7.40 -1.25 16.32
C HIS A 174 -7.13 -1.44 17.82
N LEU A 175 -7.64 -0.53 18.68
CA LEU A 175 -7.48 -0.63 20.13
C LEU A 175 -8.18 -1.89 20.67
N PHE A 176 -9.39 -2.19 20.23
CA PHE A 176 -10.09 -3.43 20.61
C PHE A 176 -9.33 -4.67 20.16
N THR A 177 -8.76 -4.65 18.95
CA THR A 177 -7.93 -5.75 18.44
C THR A 177 -6.68 -5.93 19.30
N LEU A 178 -6.00 -4.86 19.70
CA LEU A 178 -4.85 -4.94 20.58
C LEU A 178 -5.19 -5.49 21.96
N LEU A 179 -6.30 -5.02 22.55
CA LEU A 179 -6.78 -5.55 23.84
C LEU A 179 -7.09 -7.05 23.73
N GLY A 180 -7.81 -7.47 22.69
CA GLY A 180 -8.09 -8.89 22.44
C GLY A 180 -6.81 -9.71 22.29
N LYS A 181 -5.84 -9.24 21.52
CA LYS A 181 -4.54 -9.91 21.37
C LYS A 181 -3.76 -9.98 22.67
N ALA A 182 -3.77 -8.91 23.47
CA ALA A 182 -3.11 -8.90 24.78
C ALA A 182 -3.73 -9.95 25.72
N VAL A 183 -5.05 -10.01 25.79
CA VAL A 183 -5.78 -11.01 26.59
C VAL A 183 -5.48 -12.44 26.12
N LEU A 184 -5.46 -12.65 24.81
CA LEU A 184 -5.20 -13.95 24.19
C LEU A 184 -3.70 -14.29 24.08
N ARG A 185 -2.80 -13.42 24.57
CA ARG A 185 -1.34 -13.55 24.46
C ARG A 185 -0.86 -13.78 23.02
N GLN A 186 -1.58 -13.21 22.05
CA GLN A 186 -1.21 -13.26 20.64
C GLN A 186 -0.20 -12.17 20.27
N PRO A 187 0.67 -12.38 19.26
CA PRO A 187 1.59 -11.35 18.79
C PRO A 187 0.81 -10.12 18.30
N TRP A 188 1.30 -8.93 18.64
CA TRP A 188 0.64 -7.65 18.30
C TRP A 188 0.58 -7.40 16.79
N TYR A 189 1.60 -7.87 16.08
CA TYR A 189 1.61 -7.92 14.63
C TYR A 189 2.11 -9.29 14.18
N ARG A 190 1.61 -9.77 13.05
CA ARG A 190 1.86 -11.17 12.62
C ARG A 190 3.19 -11.38 11.91
N TYR A 191 3.81 -10.31 11.40
CA TYR A 191 5.06 -10.39 10.66
C TYR A 191 6.22 -9.94 11.53
N GLY A 192 7.32 -10.70 11.45
CA GLY A 192 8.57 -10.41 12.12
C GLY A 192 9.44 -9.43 11.30
N ILE A 193 10.20 -8.60 12.00
CA ILE A 193 11.19 -7.72 11.33
C ILE A 193 12.31 -8.55 10.69
N ASP A 194 12.61 -9.72 11.24
CA ASP A 194 13.55 -10.71 10.75
C ASP A 194 13.15 -11.39 9.44
N GLU A 195 11.87 -11.29 9.05
CA GLU A 195 11.36 -11.73 7.75
C GLU A 195 11.65 -10.72 6.62
N ILE A 196 12.13 -9.51 6.95
CA ILE A 196 12.50 -8.49 5.96
C ILE A 196 13.88 -8.81 5.41
N ARG A 197 13.95 -9.07 4.11
CA ARG A 197 15.17 -9.39 3.37
C ARG A 197 15.79 -8.12 2.75
N PRO A 198 17.05 -8.19 2.27
CA PRO A 198 17.66 -7.07 1.55
C PRO A 198 16.77 -6.57 0.40
N GLY A 199 16.72 -5.24 0.21
CA GLY A 199 15.81 -4.62 -0.75
C GLY A 199 14.38 -4.45 -0.25
N GLY A 200 14.10 -4.77 1.02
CA GLY A 200 12.78 -4.62 1.62
C GLY A 200 11.75 -5.63 1.07
N TRP A 201 12.22 -6.73 0.48
CA TRP A 201 11.38 -7.87 0.17
C TRP A 201 10.99 -8.59 1.46
N HIS A 202 9.73 -9.03 1.54
CA HIS A 202 9.22 -9.73 2.72
C HIS A 202 9.01 -11.21 2.40
N GLU A 203 9.84 -12.06 2.98
CA GLU A 203 9.72 -13.51 2.89
C GLU A 203 8.81 -14.04 4.00
N VAL A 204 7.55 -14.33 3.66
CA VAL A 204 6.55 -14.78 4.64
C VAL A 204 6.86 -16.19 5.10
N ALA A 205 7.21 -16.36 6.39
CA ALA A 205 7.52 -17.65 6.98
C ALA A 205 6.27 -18.43 7.41
N ALA A 206 5.21 -17.74 7.86
CA ALA A 206 4.00 -18.37 8.40
C ALA A 206 3.14 -18.94 7.28
N ARG A 207 2.81 -20.24 7.39
CA ARG A 207 1.81 -20.88 6.52
C ARG A 207 0.47 -20.97 7.23
N ARG A 208 -0.60 -20.58 6.53
CA ARG A 208 -1.98 -20.66 6.99
C ARG A 208 -2.86 -21.23 5.89
N GLU A 209 -4.01 -21.72 6.26
CA GLU A 209 -5.02 -22.08 5.30
C GLU A 209 -5.52 -20.83 4.58
N VAL A 210 -5.52 -20.87 3.25
CA VAL A 210 -5.96 -19.78 2.39
C VAL A 210 -7.13 -20.29 1.57
N PRO A 211 -8.34 -19.77 1.76
CA PRO A 211 -9.48 -20.16 0.94
C PRO A 211 -9.29 -19.69 -0.50
N SER A 212 -9.88 -20.41 -1.46
CA SER A 212 -9.96 -19.92 -2.84
C SER A 212 -10.85 -18.67 -2.92
N PRO A 213 -10.44 -17.63 -3.66
CA PRO A 213 -11.12 -16.33 -3.60
C PRO A 213 -12.42 -16.26 -4.41
N GLY A 214 -12.68 -17.23 -5.27
CA GLY A 214 -13.68 -17.05 -6.32
C GLY A 214 -13.28 -15.97 -7.36
N PRO A 215 -14.14 -15.67 -8.33
CA PRO A 215 -13.85 -14.67 -9.34
C PRO A 215 -13.68 -13.27 -8.71
N GLY A 216 -12.53 -12.66 -8.98
CA GLY A 216 -12.21 -11.32 -8.50
C GLY A 216 -12.98 -10.21 -9.21
N PRO A 217 -12.73 -8.94 -8.83
CA PRO A 217 -13.37 -7.78 -9.43
C PRO A 217 -13.03 -7.63 -10.91
N VAL A 218 -14.01 -7.18 -11.70
CA VAL A 218 -14.03 -7.32 -13.16
C VAL A 218 -13.75 -6.01 -13.91
N ALA A 219 -13.79 -4.84 -13.27
CA ALA A 219 -13.65 -3.55 -13.94
C ALA A 219 -12.95 -2.52 -13.06
N LEU A 220 -12.20 -1.61 -13.68
CA LEU A 220 -11.68 -0.43 -13.01
C LEU A 220 -12.83 0.49 -12.58
N SER A 221 -12.72 1.07 -11.37
CA SER A 221 -13.60 2.18 -11.01
C SER A 221 -13.29 3.43 -11.86
N PRO A 222 -14.24 4.35 -12.03
CA PRO A 222 -13.98 5.64 -12.69
C PRO A 222 -12.80 6.39 -12.05
N GLU A 223 -12.72 6.38 -10.72
CA GLU A 223 -11.65 7.00 -9.94
C GLU A 223 -10.30 6.34 -10.23
N ALA A 224 -10.26 5.00 -10.35
CA ALA A 224 -9.04 4.27 -10.69
C ALA A 224 -8.57 4.58 -12.10
N ARG A 225 -9.49 4.73 -13.06
CA ARG A 225 -9.15 5.16 -14.43
C ARG A 225 -8.51 6.54 -14.43
N ALA A 226 -9.13 7.50 -13.75
CA ALA A 226 -8.59 8.86 -13.64
C ALA A 226 -7.24 8.87 -12.94
N TRP A 227 -7.09 8.11 -11.85
CA TRP A 227 -5.83 7.99 -11.12
C TRP A 227 -4.71 7.40 -11.99
N LEU A 228 -4.97 6.30 -12.72
CA LEU A 228 -3.99 5.69 -13.63
C LEU A 228 -3.57 6.65 -14.75
N ALA A 229 -4.53 7.36 -15.34
CA ALA A 229 -4.25 8.35 -16.39
C ALA A 229 -3.38 9.50 -15.87
N ASN A 230 -3.67 10.01 -14.67
CA ASN A 230 -2.89 11.06 -14.03
C ASN A 230 -1.48 10.58 -13.68
N LEU A 231 -1.34 9.37 -13.12
CA LEU A 231 -0.05 8.77 -12.81
C LEU A 231 0.79 8.58 -14.08
N LYS A 232 0.17 8.08 -15.17
CA LYS A 232 0.86 7.97 -16.46
C LYS A 232 1.34 9.32 -16.96
N ALA A 233 0.49 10.33 -16.96
CA ALA A 233 0.87 11.69 -17.39
C ALA A 233 1.99 12.28 -16.52
N GLU A 234 2.04 11.96 -15.24
CA GLU A 234 3.13 12.37 -14.34
C GLU A 234 4.42 11.63 -14.67
N CYS A 235 4.36 10.31 -14.92
CA CYS A 235 5.49 9.52 -15.39
C CYS A 235 6.06 10.09 -16.69
N ASP A 236 5.21 10.37 -17.68
CA ASP A 236 5.61 10.94 -18.97
C ASP A 236 6.35 12.28 -18.79
N ARG A 237 5.81 13.18 -17.95
CA ARG A 237 6.46 14.48 -17.64
C ARG A 237 7.82 14.33 -16.95
N LYS A 238 7.99 13.26 -16.19
CA LYS A 238 9.23 12.97 -15.44
C LYS A 238 10.22 12.15 -16.25
N GLY A 239 9.87 11.73 -17.47
CA GLY A 239 10.71 10.85 -18.30
C GLY A 239 10.81 9.43 -17.75
N VAL A 240 9.76 8.94 -17.11
CA VAL A 240 9.63 7.60 -16.55
C VAL A 240 8.66 6.79 -17.42
N SER A 241 9.09 5.62 -17.88
CA SER A 241 8.19 4.69 -18.55
C SER A 241 7.29 4.00 -17.52
N VAL A 242 6.02 3.70 -17.88
CA VAL A 242 5.11 2.99 -16.98
C VAL A 242 4.46 1.81 -17.70
N ALA A 243 4.32 0.69 -16.98
CA ALA A 243 3.58 -0.49 -17.42
C ALA A 243 2.83 -1.11 -16.24
N TYR A 244 1.87 -1.99 -16.52
CA TYR A 244 1.17 -2.77 -15.51
C TYR A 244 1.50 -4.25 -15.66
N ALA A 245 1.81 -4.92 -14.55
CA ALA A 245 1.94 -6.37 -14.45
C ALA A 245 0.92 -6.90 -13.44
N ILE A 246 0.14 -7.88 -13.83
CA ILE A 246 -0.83 -8.48 -12.92
C ILE A 246 -0.08 -9.25 -11.81
N PRO A 247 -0.40 -9.03 -10.51
CA PRO A 247 0.18 -9.82 -9.43
C PRO A 247 -0.32 -11.27 -9.48
N TRP A 248 0.43 -12.19 -8.87
CA TRP A 248 -0.01 -13.57 -8.73
C TRP A 248 -1.06 -13.72 -7.64
N PHE A 249 -2.12 -14.47 -7.98
CA PHE A 249 -3.18 -14.86 -7.07
C PHE A 249 -3.30 -16.38 -7.02
N TYR A 250 -3.52 -16.91 -5.83
CA TYR A 250 -4.00 -18.25 -5.71
C TYR A 250 -5.43 -18.36 -6.24
N GLY A 251 -5.67 -19.34 -7.10
CA GLY A 251 -7.00 -19.75 -7.52
C GLY A 251 -7.04 -21.26 -7.67
N SER A 252 -8.07 -21.92 -7.16
CA SER A 252 -8.22 -23.36 -7.37
C SER A 252 -8.33 -23.70 -8.86
N GLU A 253 -8.04 -24.93 -9.25
CA GLU A 253 -8.24 -25.37 -10.64
C GLU A 253 -9.68 -25.17 -11.11
N ALA A 254 -10.66 -25.32 -10.21
CA ALA A 254 -12.06 -25.07 -10.50
C ALA A 254 -12.38 -23.59 -10.75
N ASP A 255 -11.73 -22.68 -10.04
CA ASP A 255 -11.96 -21.24 -10.15
C ASP A 255 -11.13 -20.59 -11.26
N ARG A 256 -10.06 -21.25 -11.71
CA ARG A 256 -9.10 -20.70 -12.67
C ARG A 256 -9.75 -20.11 -13.93
N PRO A 257 -10.69 -20.79 -14.63
CA PRO A 257 -11.28 -20.23 -15.86
C PRO A 257 -11.99 -18.90 -15.61
N ALA A 258 -12.78 -18.82 -14.53
CA ALA A 258 -13.51 -17.61 -14.17
C ALA A 258 -12.57 -16.48 -13.74
N MET A 259 -11.48 -16.81 -13.01
CA MET A 259 -10.46 -15.83 -12.61
C MET A 259 -9.69 -15.30 -13.82
N VAL A 260 -9.29 -16.16 -14.75
CA VAL A 260 -8.59 -15.78 -15.98
C VAL A 260 -9.46 -14.83 -16.78
N GLU A 261 -10.74 -15.15 -16.97
CA GLU A 261 -11.69 -14.28 -17.69
C GLU A 261 -11.87 -12.92 -17.00
N ALA A 262 -11.98 -12.91 -15.66
CA ALA A 262 -12.06 -11.67 -14.87
C ALA A 262 -10.79 -10.82 -15.02
N HIS A 263 -9.62 -11.44 -14.95
CA HIS A 263 -8.34 -10.75 -15.15
C HIS A 263 -8.17 -10.23 -16.58
N GLN A 264 -8.57 -10.97 -17.58
CA GLN A 264 -8.54 -10.50 -18.98
C GLN A 264 -9.38 -9.24 -19.18
N ARG A 265 -10.61 -9.21 -18.64
CA ARG A 265 -11.48 -8.01 -18.69
C ARG A 265 -10.84 -6.82 -17.97
N PHE A 266 -10.30 -7.07 -16.78
CA PHE A 266 -9.59 -6.04 -16.01
C PHE A 266 -8.36 -5.50 -16.75
N LEU A 267 -7.52 -6.39 -17.31
CA LEU A 267 -6.33 -6.01 -18.07
C LEU A 267 -6.70 -5.27 -19.37
N ALA A 268 -7.80 -5.63 -20.03
CA ALA A 268 -8.29 -4.87 -21.18
C ALA A 268 -8.66 -3.43 -20.82
N ASP A 269 -9.20 -3.20 -19.62
CA ASP A 269 -9.49 -1.86 -19.12
C ASP A 269 -8.22 -1.08 -18.79
N VAL A 270 -7.28 -1.69 -18.06
CA VAL A 270 -5.99 -1.08 -17.72
C VAL A 270 -5.17 -0.77 -18.98
N GLY A 271 -5.16 -1.70 -19.94
CA GLY A 271 -4.39 -1.60 -21.18
C GLY A 271 -4.80 -0.45 -22.10
N ARG A 272 -5.98 0.14 -21.90
CA ARG A 272 -6.38 1.39 -22.58
C ARG A 272 -5.65 2.61 -22.06
N ILE A 273 -4.97 2.50 -20.92
CA ILE A 273 -4.33 3.63 -20.23
C ILE A 273 -2.82 3.45 -20.15
N VAL A 274 -2.36 2.26 -19.71
CA VAL A 274 -0.95 1.92 -19.58
C VAL A 274 -0.64 0.59 -20.27
N PRO A 275 0.55 0.41 -20.85
CA PRO A 275 0.98 -0.87 -21.43
C PRO A 275 0.89 -2.00 -20.39
N ILE A 276 0.50 -3.20 -20.85
CA ILE A 276 0.43 -4.41 -20.02
C ILE A 276 1.65 -5.27 -20.30
N LEU A 277 2.35 -5.71 -19.27
CA LEU A 277 3.34 -6.77 -19.39
C LEU A 277 2.63 -8.12 -19.62
N PRO A 278 3.02 -8.87 -20.64
CA PRO A 278 2.37 -10.16 -20.95
C PRO A 278 2.64 -11.18 -19.83
N ASP A 279 1.58 -11.77 -19.31
CA ASP A 279 1.68 -12.87 -18.36
C ASP A 279 0.79 -14.02 -18.84
N PRO A 280 1.38 -15.14 -19.32
CA PRO A 280 0.61 -16.29 -19.84
C PRO A 280 -0.32 -16.91 -18.79
N SER A 281 0.01 -16.77 -17.50
CA SER A 281 -0.83 -17.26 -16.39
C SER A 281 -2.02 -16.35 -16.09
N MET A 282 -2.05 -15.15 -16.66
CA MET A 282 -3.00 -14.08 -16.29
C MET A 282 -3.01 -13.81 -14.79
N GLY A 283 -1.87 -13.98 -14.12
CA GLY A 283 -1.72 -13.82 -12.68
C GLY A 283 -2.38 -14.91 -11.84
N VAL A 284 -2.87 -16.01 -12.42
CA VAL A 284 -3.51 -17.11 -11.68
C VAL A 284 -2.52 -18.26 -11.51
N ASN A 285 -2.19 -18.59 -10.26
CA ASN A 285 -1.41 -19.75 -9.89
C ASN A 285 -2.27 -20.71 -9.06
N THR A 286 -2.42 -21.95 -9.51
CA THR A 286 -3.30 -22.96 -8.90
C THR A 286 -2.60 -23.80 -7.84
N ARG A 287 -1.29 -23.67 -7.68
CA ARG A 287 -0.53 -24.43 -6.70
C ARG A 287 -0.71 -23.81 -5.31
N ARG A 288 -1.55 -24.45 -4.49
CA ARG A 288 -1.84 -23.97 -3.13
C ARG A 288 -0.59 -23.89 -2.24
N GLU A 289 0.34 -24.81 -2.41
CA GLU A 289 1.60 -24.87 -1.69
C GLU A 289 2.53 -23.69 -1.96
N ASP A 290 2.29 -22.96 -3.02
CA ASP A 290 3.04 -21.75 -3.37
C ASP A 290 2.66 -20.53 -2.52
N TYR A 291 1.57 -20.62 -1.73
CA TYR A 291 1.08 -19.51 -0.94
C TYR A 291 1.21 -19.73 0.57
N ALA A 292 1.63 -18.69 1.25
CA ALA A 292 1.90 -18.71 2.68
C ALA A 292 0.63 -18.48 3.52
N ASP A 293 0.15 -17.24 3.62
CA ASP A 293 -0.90 -16.83 4.55
C ASP A 293 -2.01 -15.97 3.92
N SER A 294 -1.92 -15.71 2.63
CA SER A 294 -2.96 -15.02 1.86
C SER A 294 -2.91 -15.43 0.40
N LEU A 295 -3.93 -15.04 -0.35
CA LEU A 295 -4.07 -15.31 -1.79
C LEU A 295 -2.99 -14.68 -2.67
N VAL A 296 -2.25 -13.71 -2.14
CA VAL A 296 -1.26 -12.91 -2.87
C VAL A 296 0.12 -12.93 -2.24
N HIS A 297 0.29 -13.70 -1.15
CA HIS A 297 1.60 -13.84 -0.50
C HIS A 297 2.21 -15.20 -0.84
N PRO A 298 3.07 -15.29 -1.84
CA PRO A 298 3.76 -16.53 -2.14
C PRO A 298 4.76 -16.88 -1.04
N THR A 299 5.08 -18.18 -0.96
CA THR A 299 6.23 -18.68 -0.19
C THR A 299 7.53 -18.15 -0.80
N GLY A 300 8.63 -18.15 -0.04
CA GLY A 300 9.92 -17.70 -0.56
C GLY A 300 10.37 -18.43 -1.83
N GLU A 301 10.09 -19.73 -1.93
CA GLU A 301 10.40 -20.50 -3.15
C GLU A 301 9.53 -20.06 -4.35
N ALA A 302 8.23 -19.89 -4.14
CA ALA A 302 7.33 -19.42 -5.19
C ALA A 302 7.63 -17.97 -5.60
N ALA A 303 8.03 -17.11 -4.66
CA ALA A 303 8.48 -15.77 -4.95
C ALA A 303 9.72 -15.75 -5.85
N ARG A 304 10.68 -16.64 -5.61
CA ARG A 304 11.86 -16.78 -6.48
C ARG A 304 11.47 -17.21 -7.89
N ARG A 305 10.54 -18.17 -8.05
CA ARG A 305 10.01 -18.54 -9.39
C ARG A 305 9.32 -17.35 -10.06
N ARG A 306 8.50 -16.59 -9.31
CA ARG A 306 7.84 -15.39 -9.85
C ARG A 306 8.86 -14.33 -10.25
N THR A 307 9.96 -14.21 -9.51
CA THR A 307 11.07 -13.32 -9.84
C THR A 307 11.70 -13.68 -11.18
N ASP A 308 11.98 -14.97 -11.41
CA ASP A 308 12.52 -15.46 -12.69
C ASP A 308 11.54 -15.25 -13.85
N ASP A 309 10.24 -15.48 -13.63
CA ASP A 309 9.22 -15.25 -14.64
C ASP A 309 9.12 -13.78 -15.03
N LEU A 310 9.11 -12.87 -14.04
CA LEU A 310 9.07 -11.44 -14.32
C LEU A 310 10.35 -10.95 -15.00
N ALA A 311 11.51 -11.48 -14.61
CA ALA A 311 12.78 -11.14 -15.25
C ALA A 311 12.80 -11.53 -16.74
N ARG A 312 12.26 -12.72 -17.08
CA ARG A 312 12.12 -13.18 -18.47
C ARG A 312 11.18 -12.28 -19.25
N ILE A 313 10.02 -11.96 -18.69
CA ILE A 313 9.04 -11.04 -19.30
C ILE A 313 9.69 -9.68 -19.58
N LEU A 314 10.49 -9.16 -18.66
CA LEU A 314 11.19 -7.88 -18.81
C LEU A 314 12.30 -7.94 -19.86
N GLY A 315 13.01 -9.07 -19.98
CA GLY A 315 14.03 -9.27 -21.00
C GLY A 315 13.47 -9.24 -22.43
N ASP A 316 12.25 -9.77 -22.59
CA ASP A 316 11.55 -9.82 -23.86
C ASP A 316 10.73 -8.55 -24.18
N TRP A 317 10.52 -7.69 -23.17
CA TRP A 317 9.68 -6.52 -23.29
C TRP A 317 10.50 -5.26 -23.62
N HIS A 318 10.14 -4.61 -24.73
CA HIS A 318 10.70 -3.31 -25.11
C HIS A 318 9.65 -2.22 -24.98
N PRO A 319 9.96 -1.07 -24.33
CA PRO A 319 9.07 0.08 -24.31
C PRO A 319 8.71 0.51 -25.74
N GLY A 320 7.47 0.36 -26.15
CA GLY A 320 7.01 0.63 -27.53
C GLY A 320 6.57 -0.61 -28.32
N SER A 321 6.83 -1.82 -27.86
CA SER A 321 6.23 -3.03 -28.41
C SER A 321 4.78 -3.14 -27.91
N VAL A 322 3.84 -2.59 -28.67
CA VAL A 322 2.43 -2.92 -28.47
C VAL A 322 2.25 -4.37 -28.90
N PRO A 323 1.74 -5.28 -28.06
CA PRO A 323 1.36 -6.61 -28.52
C PRO A 323 0.33 -6.45 -29.65
N ARG A 324 0.64 -7.00 -30.83
CA ARG A 324 -0.27 -7.07 -31.95
C ARG A 324 -1.40 -8.04 -31.69
#